data_b07f6055702ceb5acd8d8b2a37dfa71a
#
_entry.id   b07f6055702ceb5acd8d8b2a37dfa71a
#
_cell.length_a   1.000
_cell.length_b   1.000
_cell.length_c   1.000
_cell.angle_alpha   90.00
_cell.angle_beta   90.00
_cell.angle_gamma   90.00
#
_symmetry.space_group_name_H-M   'P 1'
#
loop_
_entity.id
_entity.type
_entity.pdbx_description
1 polymer ?
#
loop_
_entity_poly.entity_id
_entity_poly.type
_entity_poly.pdbx_seq_one_letter_code
_entity_poly.pdbx_strand_id
1 'polypeptide(L)'
;MDYVPMKNPEYKWETNEKGRVVIDEPNEGFFNHIAQKFFRRPKVSHIQLDAYGSFVWLQIDGKNTVYDISELVQAEFGKKAEPLLNRLVEFFRILKFHHFIIYKND
;
A
#
# COMPACT_ATOMS: atom_id res chain seq x y z
N MET A 1 -15.16 -5.34 7.35
CA MET A 1 -13.90 -5.78 7.99
C MET A 1 -13.54 -7.22 7.69
N ASP A 2 -14.40 -7.92 6.97
CA ASP A 2 -14.12 -9.31 6.59
C ASP A 2 -13.38 -9.44 5.27
N TYR A 3 -13.12 -8.33 4.62
CA TYR A 3 -12.37 -8.35 3.37
C TYR A 3 -10.93 -8.74 3.63
N VAL A 4 -10.39 -9.52 2.69
CA VAL A 4 -8.99 -9.98 2.74
C VAL A 4 -8.20 -9.23 1.69
N PRO A 5 -7.39 -8.25 2.08
CA PRO A 5 -6.60 -7.51 1.09
C PRO A 5 -5.39 -8.31 0.63
N MET A 6 -5.04 -8.10 -0.62
CA MET A 6 -3.85 -8.70 -1.24
C MET A 6 -3.06 -7.60 -1.93
N LYS A 7 -1.74 -7.72 -1.91
CA LYS A 7 -0.91 -6.81 -2.67
C LYS A 7 -1.09 -7.08 -4.15
N ASN A 8 -1.19 -6.01 -4.93
CA ASN A 8 -1.31 -6.15 -6.39
C ASN A 8 0.07 -6.52 -6.94
N PRO A 9 0.20 -7.69 -7.59
CA PRO A 9 1.52 -8.15 -8.04
C PRO A 9 2.10 -7.30 -9.18
N GLU A 10 1.31 -6.42 -9.77
CA GLU A 10 1.81 -5.54 -10.81
C GLU A 10 2.71 -4.44 -10.29
N TYR A 11 2.69 -4.18 -8.98
CA TYR A 11 3.50 -3.13 -8.36
C TYR A 11 4.62 -3.74 -7.55
N LYS A 12 5.84 -3.29 -7.83
CA LYS A 12 7.00 -3.70 -7.05
C LYS A 12 7.10 -2.85 -5.80
N TRP A 13 7.65 -3.43 -4.77
CA TRP A 13 7.86 -2.70 -3.51
C TRP A 13 9.05 -3.30 -2.79
N GLU A 14 9.62 -2.51 -1.90
CA GLU A 14 10.73 -2.96 -1.07
C GLU A 14 10.78 -2.15 0.21
N THR A 15 11.60 -2.56 1.16
CA THR A 15 11.84 -1.77 2.35
C THR A 15 13.19 -1.08 2.22
N ASN A 16 13.27 0.16 2.67
CA ASN A 16 14.51 0.90 2.63
C ASN A 16 15.31 0.67 3.92
N GLU A 17 16.43 1.37 4.05
CA GLU A 17 17.34 1.22 5.19
C GLU A 17 16.66 1.51 6.52
N LYS A 18 15.65 2.36 6.51
CA LYS A 18 14.93 2.75 7.72
C LYS A 18 13.76 1.82 8.03
N GLY A 19 13.59 0.76 7.23
CA GLY A 19 12.47 -0.16 7.42
C GLY A 19 11.15 0.35 6.89
N ARG A 20 11.17 1.43 6.09
CA ARG A 20 9.96 1.96 5.47
C ARG A 20 9.70 1.29 4.15
N VAL A 21 8.43 1.00 3.88
CA VAL A 21 8.03 0.40 2.61
C VAL A 21 8.03 1.48 1.53
N VAL A 22 8.61 1.14 0.39
CA VAL A 22 8.61 2.00 -0.79
C VAL A 22 7.94 1.23 -1.92
N ILE A 23 6.88 1.80 -2.47
CA ILE A 23 6.14 1.19 -3.57
C ILE A 23 6.53 1.89 -4.85
N ASP A 24 6.89 1.11 -5.87
CA ASP A 24 7.23 1.66 -7.16
C ASP A 24 5.98 1.72 -8.02
N GLU A 25 5.57 2.93 -8.38
CA GLU A 25 4.42 3.14 -9.23
C GLU A 25 4.89 3.63 -10.60
N PRO A 26 4.78 2.81 -11.64
CA PRO A 26 5.14 3.25 -12.99
C PRO A 26 4.20 4.34 -13.47
N ASN A 27 4.75 5.41 -14.00
CA ASN A 27 3.94 6.48 -14.58
C ASN A 27 3.62 6.13 -16.02
N GLU A 28 2.72 5.19 -16.19
CA GLU A 28 2.26 4.75 -17.50
C GLU A 28 0.93 5.42 -17.84
N GLY A 29 0.29 4.94 -18.87
CA GLY A 29 -1.01 5.42 -19.26
C GLY A 29 -0.95 6.78 -19.91
N PHE A 30 -1.50 7.77 -19.25
CA PHE A 30 -1.65 9.09 -19.84
C PHE A 30 -0.38 9.63 -20.50
N PHE A 31 0.75 9.47 -19.85
CA PHE A 31 2.02 9.96 -20.39
C PHE A 31 2.76 8.95 -21.23
N ASN A 32 2.21 7.79 -21.38
CA ASN A 32 2.94 6.69 -21.97
C ASN A 32 3.57 7.01 -23.33
N HIS A 33 2.75 7.46 -24.26
CA HIS A 33 3.25 7.72 -25.62
C HIS A 33 4.20 8.88 -25.67
N ILE A 34 3.90 9.94 -24.96
CA ILE A 34 4.70 11.15 -24.98
C ILE A 34 6.00 10.95 -24.22
N ALA A 35 5.90 10.39 -23.02
CA ALA A 35 7.07 10.22 -22.16
C ALA A 35 8.08 9.26 -22.75
N GLN A 36 7.62 8.13 -23.29
CA GLN A 36 8.53 7.17 -23.89
C GLN A 36 9.21 7.72 -25.12
N LYS A 37 8.51 8.51 -25.87
CA LYS A 37 9.07 9.10 -27.06
C LYS A 37 10.21 10.07 -26.76
N PHE A 38 10.05 10.88 -25.72
CA PHE A 38 11.02 11.91 -25.40
C PHE A 38 12.06 11.49 -24.38
N PHE A 39 11.69 10.62 -23.45
CA PHE A 39 12.56 10.28 -22.33
C PHE A 39 13.12 8.87 -22.41
N ARG A 40 12.70 8.10 -23.36
CA ARG A 40 13.23 6.77 -23.68
C ARG A 40 13.06 5.70 -22.62
N ARG A 41 12.53 6.04 -21.47
CA ARG A 41 12.23 5.06 -20.42
C ARG A 41 11.11 5.57 -19.56
N PRO A 42 10.30 4.66 -19.01
CA PRO A 42 9.20 5.07 -18.16
C PRO A 42 9.72 5.69 -16.87
N LYS A 43 9.05 6.72 -16.45
CA LYS A 43 9.29 7.27 -15.14
C LYS A 43 8.63 6.37 -14.10
N VAL A 44 9.32 6.14 -13.00
CA VAL A 44 8.76 5.38 -11.88
C VAL A 44 8.72 6.31 -10.69
N SER A 45 7.55 6.42 -10.08
CA SER A 45 7.41 7.15 -8.83
C SER A 45 7.66 6.22 -7.67
N HIS A 46 8.41 6.70 -6.69
CA HIS A 46 8.69 5.93 -5.48
C HIS A 46 7.87 6.52 -4.35
N ILE A 47 6.92 5.74 -3.86
CA ILE A 47 6.03 6.19 -2.80
C ILE A 47 6.47 5.56 -1.50
N GLN A 48 7.03 6.38 -0.61
CA GLN A 48 7.49 5.89 0.69
C GLN A 48 6.36 6.00 1.70
N LEU A 49 6.07 4.90 2.38
CA LEU A 49 5.08 4.88 3.44
C LEU A 49 5.75 5.23 4.76
N ASP A 50 4.97 5.83 5.65
CA ASP A 50 5.47 6.12 7.00
C ASP A 50 5.51 4.83 7.83
N ALA A 51 5.86 4.97 9.11
CA ALA A 51 5.97 3.81 10.00
C ALA A 51 4.66 3.03 10.08
N TYR A 52 3.56 3.76 10.22
CA TYR A 52 2.24 3.15 10.32
C TYR A 52 1.87 2.41 9.04
N GLY A 53 1.97 3.12 7.91
CA GLY A 53 1.63 2.54 6.62
C GLY A 53 2.52 1.36 6.25
N SER A 54 3.81 1.46 6.58
CA SER A 54 4.74 0.36 6.31
C SER A 54 4.37 -0.88 7.09
N PHE A 55 4.03 -0.72 8.37
CA PHE A 55 3.62 -1.85 9.19
C PHE A 55 2.36 -2.50 8.60
N VAL A 56 1.36 -1.70 8.28
CA VAL A 56 0.10 -2.22 7.73
C VAL A 56 0.36 -2.94 6.41
N TRP A 57 1.17 -2.34 5.55
CA TRP A 57 1.49 -2.95 4.25
C TRP A 57 2.09 -4.35 4.41
N LEU A 58 3.00 -4.50 5.37
CA LEU A 58 3.66 -5.79 5.59
C LEU A 58 2.71 -6.87 6.12
N GLN A 59 1.57 -6.47 6.69
CA GLN A 59 0.58 -7.42 7.19
C GLN A 59 -0.39 -7.88 6.11
N ILE A 60 -0.35 -7.26 4.93
CA ILE A 60 -1.21 -7.65 3.81
C ILE A 60 -0.60 -8.85 3.12
N ASP A 61 -1.17 -10.02 3.36
CA ASP A 61 -0.60 -11.28 2.88
C ASP A 61 -1.60 -12.18 2.14
N GLY A 62 -2.80 -11.67 1.89
CA GLY A 62 -3.84 -12.46 1.25
C GLY A 62 -4.53 -13.45 2.18
N LYS A 63 -4.21 -13.40 3.46
CA LYS A 63 -4.83 -14.26 4.48
C LYS A 63 -5.45 -13.46 5.60
N ASN A 64 -4.79 -12.41 6.05
CA ASN A 64 -5.32 -11.54 7.10
C ASN A 64 -6.49 -10.72 6.55
N THR A 65 -7.58 -10.67 7.31
CA THR A 65 -8.66 -9.75 7.01
C THR A 65 -8.26 -8.36 7.48
N VAL A 66 -9.03 -7.36 7.08
CA VAL A 66 -8.82 -6.00 7.59
C VAL A 66 -8.96 -6.00 9.11
N TYR A 67 -9.89 -6.79 9.65
CA TYR A 67 -10.04 -6.90 11.09
C TYR A 67 -8.79 -7.48 11.76
N ASP A 68 -8.24 -8.54 11.18
CA ASP A 68 -7.01 -9.14 11.72
C ASP A 68 -5.88 -8.12 11.75
N ILE A 69 -5.76 -7.35 10.68
CA ILE A 69 -4.73 -6.32 10.60
C ILE A 69 -4.97 -5.23 11.65
N SER A 70 -6.24 -4.89 11.90
CA SER A 70 -6.54 -3.88 12.92
C SER A 70 -6.07 -4.33 14.30
N GLU A 71 -6.20 -5.62 14.60
CA GLU A 71 -5.71 -6.12 15.87
C GLU A 71 -4.19 -6.09 15.97
N LEU A 72 -3.51 -6.41 14.88
CA LEU A 72 -2.06 -6.35 14.84
C LEU A 72 -1.56 -4.92 15.01
N VAL A 73 -2.23 -3.96 14.38
CA VAL A 73 -1.89 -2.55 14.52
C VAL A 73 -2.10 -2.09 15.97
N GLN A 74 -3.20 -2.52 16.57
CA GLN A 74 -3.47 -2.17 17.95
C GLN A 74 -2.38 -2.69 18.88
N ALA A 75 -1.90 -3.90 18.65
CA ALA A 75 -0.84 -4.49 19.45
C ALA A 75 0.48 -3.76 19.27
N GLU A 76 0.76 -3.31 18.05
CA GLU A 76 2.04 -2.68 17.75
C GLU A 76 2.10 -1.21 18.17
N PHE A 77 1.04 -0.46 17.89
CA PHE A 77 1.04 0.99 18.07
C PHE A 77 0.26 1.46 19.28
N GLY A 78 -0.69 0.65 19.76
CA GLY A 78 -1.49 1.01 20.91
C GLY A 78 -2.16 2.36 20.74
N LYS A 79 -2.02 3.23 21.72
CA LYS A 79 -2.68 4.53 21.69
C LYS A 79 -2.18 5.44 20.58
N LYS A 80 -0.99 5.20 20.06
CA LYS A 80 -0.43 6.02 19.00
C LYS A 80 -1.22 5.90 17.69
N ALA A 81 -1.98 4.85 17.54
CA ALA A 81 -2.73 4.61 16.32
C ALA A 81 -4.19 5.06 16.40
N GLU A 82 -4.56 5.77 17.45
CA GLU A 82 -5.94 6.21 17.60
C GLU A 82 -6.23 7.48 16.80
N PRO A 83 -7.44 7.64 16.24
CA PRO A 83 -8.49 6.64 16.17
C PRO A 83 -8.17 5.56 15.14
N LEU A 84 -7.92 4.37 15.65
CA LEU A 84 -7.38 3.28 14.85
C LEU A 84 -8.22 2.93 13.62
N LEU A 85 -9.51 2.72 13.84
CA LEU A 85 -10.36 2.27 12.73
C LEU A 85 -10.46 3.29 11.61
N ASN A 86 -10.58 4.57 11.98
CA ASN A 86 -10.68 5.61 10.96
C ASN A 86 -9.40 5.70 10.13
N ARG A 87 -8.25 5.63 10.78
CA ARG A 87 -6.98 5.69 10.08
C ARG A 87 -6.78 4.48 9.18
N LEU A 88 -7.12 3.30 9.69
CA LEU A 88 -6.93 2.08 8.94
C LEU A 88 -7.84 2.03 7.70
N VAL A 89 -9.11 2.36 7.88
CA VAL A 89 -10.07 2.39 6.78
C VAL A 89 -9.62 3.37 5.71
N GLU A 90 -9.20 4.57 6.13
CA GLU A 90 -8.74 5.59 5.19
C GLU A 90 -7.50 5.11 4.42
N PHE A 91 -6.57 4.47 5.11
CA PHE A 91 -5.37 3.95 4.47
C PHE A 91 -5.70 2.90 3.43
N PHE A 92 -6.57 1.94 3.78
CA PHE A 92 -6.96 0.93 2.81
C PHE A 92 -7.73 1.53 1.63
N ARG A 93 -8.52 2.56 1.88
CA ARG A 93 -9.24 3.23 0.81
C ARG A 93 -8.27 3.87 -0.17
N ILE A 94 -7.23 4.50 0.34
CA ILE A 94 -6.20 5.11 -0.51
C ILE A 94 -5.47 4.04 -1.31
N LEU A 95 -5.08 2.94 -0.67
CA LEU A 95 -4.40 1.86 -1.36
C LEU A 95 -5.27 1.27 -2.46
N LYS A 96 -6.55 1.08 -2.19
CA LYS A 96 -7.48 0.54 -3.18
C LYS A 96 -7.65 1.53 -4.34
N PHE A 97 -7.76 2.81 -4.04
CA PHE A 97 -7.92 3.83 -5.05
C PHE A 97 -6.75 3.83 -6.04
N HIS A 98 -5.55 3.65 -5.53
CA HIS A 98 -4.35 3.61 -6.38
C HIS A 98 -4.07 2.23 -6.96
N HIS A 99 -4.92 1.27 -6.70
CA HIS A 99 -4.78 -0.11 -7.18
C HIS A 99 -3.56 -0.84 -6.63
N PHE A 100 -3.01 -0.37 -5.52
CA PHE A 100 -1.90 -1.07 -4.87
C PHE A 100 -2.34 -2.35 -4.20
N ILE A 101 -3.61 -2.43 -3.83
CA ILE A 101 -4.19 -3.65 -3.27
C ILE A 101 -5.45 -4.02 -4.02
N ILE A 102 -5.80 -5.30 -3.94
CA ILE A 102 -7.08 -5.82 -4.38
C ILE A 102 -7.66 -6.62 -3.24
N TYR A 103 -8.97 -6.77 -3.23
CA TYR A 103 -9.63 -7.58 -2.21
C TYR A 103 -9.98 -8.94 -2.77
N LYS A 104 -9.59 -9.97 -2.02
CA LYS A 104 -9.84 -11.35 -2.42
C LYS A 104 -11.33 -11.64 -2.58
N ASN A 105 -12.16 -10.91 -1.85
CA ASN A 105 -13.60 -11.09 -1.82
C ASN A 105 -14.34 -10.36 -2.94
N ASP A 106 -13.66 -9.55 -3.67
CA ASP A 106 -14.28 -8.79 -4.79
C ASP A 106 -14.48 -9.67 -6.03
#